data_de7ac820fe1755661588202fde283097
#
_entry.id   de7ac820fe1755661588202fde283097
#
_cell.length_a   1.000
_cell.length_b   1.000
_cell.length_c   1.000
_cell.angle_alpha   90.00
_cell.angle_beta   90.00
_cell.angle_gamma   90.00
#
_symmetry.space_group_name_H-M   'P 1'
#
loop_
_entity.id
_entity.type
_entity.pdbx_description
1 polymer ?
#
loop_
_entity_poly.entity_id
_entity_poly.type
_entity_poly.pdbx_seq_one_letter_code
_entity_poly.pdbx_strand_id
1 'polypeptide(L)' 'MRVFLVIKSFVPSHLKKDFDDWYENEHLSEAKQSFSAISASRGWEIENEDIHYAYYEFDNLKKANEILKSEALNKMVKSN' A
#
# COMPACT_ATOMS: atom_id res chain seq x y z
N MET A 1 10.30 8.32 -15.75
CA MET A 1 10.15 8.90 -14.39
C MET A 1 9.52 7.85 -13.47
N ARG A 2 10.07 7.70 -12.27
CA ARG A 2 9.51 6.76 -11.26
C ARG A 2 8.57 7.52 -10.35
N VAL A 3 7.34 7.05 -10.25
CA VAL A 3 6.31 7.68 -9.44
C VAL A 3 5.76 6.62 -8.47
N PHE A 4 5.53 7.02 -7.23
CA PHE A 4 5.05 6.08 -6.20
C PHE A 4 3.72 6.56 -5.62
N LEU A 5 2.78 5.63 -5.52
CA LEU A 5 1.64 5.78 -4.62
C LEU A 5 2.07 5.25 -3.26
N VAL A 6 1.97 6.08 -2.24
CA VAL A 6 2.39 5.72 -0.89
C VAL A 6 1.17 5.65 0.01
N ILE A 7 0.97 4.49 0.63
CA ILE A 7 -0.13 4.30 1.57
C ILE A 7 0.45 4.18 2.97
N LYS A 8 0.10 5.14 3.82
CA LYS A 8 0.54 5.21 5.21
C LYS A 8 -0.57 4.70 6.11
N SER A 9 -0.25 3.80 7.01
CA SER A 9 -1.23 3.22 7.94
C SER A 9 -0.72 3.27 9.36
N PHE A 10 -1.61 3.63 10.30
CA PHE A 10 -1.33 3.53 11.73
C PHE A 10 -1.88 2.22 12.23
N VAL A 11 -1.03 1.38 12.82
CA VAL A 11 -1.40 0.04 13.24
C VAL A 11 -1.12 -0.13 14.73
N PRO A 12 -2.15 -0.31 15.56
CA PRO A 12 -1.95 -0.54 16.99
C PRO A 12 -1.09 -1.78 17.25
N SER A 13 -0.32 -1.74 18.33
CA SER A 13 0.63 -2.81 18.65
C SER A 13 0.00 -4.21 18.66
N HIS A 14 -1.21 -4.33 19.19
CA HIS A 14 -1.88 -5.63 19.31
C HIS A 14 -2.35 -6.22 17.97
N LEU A 15 -2.42 -5.39 16.92
CA LEU A 15 -2.81 -5.83 15.58
C LEU A 15 -1.62 -5.95 14.63
N LYS A 16 -0.44 -5.56 15.08
CA LYS A 16 0.73 -5.41 14.21
C LYS A 16 1.16 -6.70 13.55
N LYS A 17 1.19 -7.80 14.31
CA LYS A 17 1.60 -9.09 13.78
C LYS A 17 0.64 -9.59 12.70
N ASP A 18 -0.66 -9.52 12.95
CA ASP A 18 -1.67 -9.96 11.99
C ASP A 18 -1.66 -9.09 10.74
N PHE A 19 -1.50 -7.78 10.92
CA PHE A 19 -1.38 -6.84 9.81
C PHE A 19 -0.16 -7.14 8.95
N ASP A 20 0.99 -7.39 9.59
CA ASP A 20 2.24 -7.68 8.92
C ASP A 20 2.15 -8.97 8.10
N ASP A 21 1.61 -10.03 8.70
CA ASP A 21 1.43 -11.32 8.04
C ASP A 21 0.46 -11.22 6.86
N TRP A 22 -0.65 -10.54 7.05
CA TRP A 22 -1.65 -10.35 6.00
C TRP A 22 -1.09 -9.55 4.82
N TYR A 23 -0.39 -8.46 5.10
CA TYR A 23 0.17 -7.62 4.07
C TYR A 23 1.22 -8.37 3.25
N GLU A 24 2.09 -9.11 3.93
CA GLU A 24 3.16 -9.89 3.28
C GLU A 24 2.62 -11.03 2.44
N ASN A 25 1.66 -11.78 2.96
CA ASN A 25 1.21 -13.02 2.34
C ASN A 25 0.08 -12.84 1.33
N GLU A 26 -0.70 -11.77 1.44
CA GLU A 26 -1.89 -11.58 0.61
C GLU A 26 -2.00 -10.20 0.00
N HIS A 27 -2.06 -9.17 0.83
CA HIS A 27 -2.52 -7.86 0.42
C HIS A 27 -1.58 -7.12 -0.54
N LEU A 28 -0.27 -7.20 -0.32
CA LEU A 28 0.69 -6.49 -1.16
C LEU A 28 0.58 -6.93 -2.62
N SER A 29 0.53 -8.23 -2.84
CA SER A 29 0.40 -8.82 -4.18
C SER A 29 -0.94 -8.47 -4.82
N GLU A 30 -2.03 -8.57 -4.05
CA GLU A 30 -3.36 -8.23 -4.54
C GLU A 30 -3.46 -6.76 -4.95
N ALA A 31 -2.93 -5.87 -4.13
CA ALA A 31 -2.94 -4.43 -4.41
C ALA A 31 -2.09 -4.11 -5.64
N LYS A 32 -0.92 -4.73 -5.75
CA LYS A 32 -0.06 -4.55 -6.92
C LYS A 32 -0.80 -4.89 -8.21
N GLN A 33 -1.51 -6.03 -8.21
CA GLN A 33 -2.29 -6.46 -9.37
C GLN A 33 -3.47 -5.52 -9.64
N SER A 34 -4.23 -5.18 -8.61
CA SER A 34 -5.39 -4.29 -8.76
C SER A 34 -5.01 -2.93 -9.31
N PHE A 35 -3.87 -2.40 -8.88
CA PHE A 35 -3.39 -1.09 -9.33
C PHE A 35 -2.63 -1.15 -10.64
N SER A 36 -2.28 -2.34 -11.11
CA SER A 36 -1.38 -2.53 -12.26
C SER A 36 -0.05 -1.81 -12.04
N ALA A 37 0.45 -1.88 -10.81
CA ALA A 37 1.73 -1.28 -10.45
C ALA A 37 2.91 -2.08 -11.01
N ILE A 38 3.99 -1.41 -11.32
CA ILE A 38 5.23 -2.04 -11.80
C ILE A 38 5.87 -2.87 -10.70
N SER A 39 5.87 -2.32 -9.48
CA SER A 39 6.43 -2.99 -8.32
C SER A 39 5.68 -2.57 -7.07
N ALA A 40 5.84 -3.34 -6.01
CA ALA A 40 5.26 -3.03 -4.72
C ALA A 40 6.24 -3.43 -3.62
N SER A 41 6.32 -2.59 -2.59
CA SER A 41 7.15 -2.86 -1.42
C SER A 41 6.48 -2.26 -0.19
N ARG A 42 6.93 -2.69 0.99
CA ARG A 42 6.34 -2.26 2.25
C ARG A 42 7.35 -2.29 3.38
N GLY A 43 7.02 -1.59 4.45
CA GLY A 43 7.86 -1.62 5.64
C GLY A 43 7.30 -0.75 6.75
N TRP A 44 7.96 -0.82 7.90
CA TRP A 44 7.61 -0.05 9.09
C TRP A 44 8.59 1.11 9.25
N GLU A 45 8.09 2.22 9.80
CA GLU A 45 8.93 3.38 10.02
C GLU A 45 9.91 3.11 11.18
N ILE A 46 11.16 3.54 11.02
CA ILE A 46 12.20 3.26 12.00
C ILE A 46 12.00 4.07 13.30
N GLU A 47 11.46 5.27 13.20
CA GLU A 47 11.28 6.13 14.38
C GLU A 47 9.94 5.91 15.07
N ASN A 48 8.92 5.46 14.33
CA ASN A 48 7.60 5.15 14.89
C ASN A 48 7.14 3.82 14.32
N GLU A 49 7.36 2.77 15.07
CA GLU A 49 7.11 1.39 14.65
C GLU A 49 5.64 1.05 14.43
N ASP A 50 4.73 1.94 14.81
CA ASP A 50 3.29 1.76 14.57
C ASP A 50 2.85 2.29 13.21
N ILE A 51 3.76 2.91 12.47
CA ILE A 51 3.48 3.43 11.15
C ILE A 51 4.01 2.47 10.09
N HIS A 52 3.11 2.03 9.23
CA HIS A 52 3.41 1.17 8.09
C HIS A 52 3.31 1.95 6.79
N TYR A 53 4.22 1.68 5.88
CA TYR A 53 4.21 2.26 4.53
C TYR A 53 4.13 1.16 3.49
N ALA A 54 3.30 1.37 2.47
CA ALA A 54 3.29 0.56 1.27
C ALA A 54 3.55 1.48 0.08
N TYR A 55 4.41 1.02 -0.84
CA TYR A 55 4.86 1.78 -2.00
C TYR A 55 4.51 1.01 -3.25
N TYR A 56 3.75 1.67 -4.14
CA TYR A 56 3.37 1.08 -5.43
C TYR A 56 3.94 1.95 -6.54
N GLU A 57 4.76 1.37 -7.39
CA GLU A 57 5.50 2.10 -8.42
C GLU A 57 4.74 2.15 -9.75
N PHE A 58 4.76 3.33 -10.38
CA PHE A 58 4.20 3.54 -11.71
C PHE A 58 5.22 4.24 -12.59
N ASP A 59 5.13 4.06 -13.92
CA ASP A 59 6.08 4.66 -14.84
C ASP A 59 5.74 6.11 -15.20
N ASN A 60 4.54 6.60 -14.84
CA ASN A 60 4.17 7.99 -15.07
C ASN A 60 3.10 8.46 -14.07
N LEU A 61 3.03 9.78 -13.93
CA LEU A 61 2.13 10.44 -12.97
C LEU A 61 0.66 10.22 -13.32
N LYS A 62 0.34 10.14 -14.60
CA LYS A 62 -1.04 9.95 -15.05
C LYS A 62 -1.63 8.63 -14.51
N LYS A 63 -0.86 7.54 -14.59
CA LYS A 63 -1.30 6.25 -14.07
C LYS A 63 -1.50 6.28 -12.57
N ALA A 64 -0.57 6.89 -11.84
CA ALA A 64 -0.69 7.03 -10.39
C ALA A 64 -1.94 7.82 -10.00
N ASN A 65 -2.21 8.91 -10.70
CA ASN A 65 -3.40 9.73 -10.43
C ASN A 65 -4.70 8.98 -10.76
N GLU A 66 -4.71 8.16 -11.79
CA GLU A 66 -5.87 7.33 -12.11
C GLU A 66 -6.19 6.36 -10.97
N ILE A 67 -5.17 5.77 -10.36
CA ILE A 67 -5.34 4.87 -9.23
C ILE A 67 -5.87 5.62 -8.00
N LEU A 68 -5.35 6.83 -7.73
CA LEU A 68 -5.85 7.64 -6.61
C LEU A 68 -7.35 7.92 -6.70
N LYS A 69 -7.88 7.99 -7.90
CA LYS A 69 -9.30 8.26 -8.15
C LYS A 69 -10.11 6.99 -8.40
N SER A 70 -9.47 5.82 -8.37
CA SER A 70 -10.10 4.57 -8.76
C SER A 70 -10.93 3.96 -7.64
N GLU A 71 -11.89 3.13 -8.04
CA GLU A 71 -12.69 2.33 -7.11
C GLU A 71 -11.84 1.27 -6.40
N ALA A 72 -10.78 0.78 -7.03
CA ALA A 72 -9.89 -0.21 -6.45
C ALA A 72 -9.25 0.32 -5.17
N LEU A 73 -8.72 1.55 -5.20
CA LEU A 73 -8.16 2.17 -4.01
C LEU A 73 -9.24 2.46 -2.97
N ASN A 74 -10.37 3.00 -3.39
CA ASN A 74 -11.49 3.31 -2.50
C ASN A 74 -12.00 2.07 -1.78
N LYS A 75 -12.10 0.95 -2.48
CA LYS A 75 -12.51 -0.32 -1.88
C LYS A 75 -11.53 -0.78 -0.80
N MET A 76 -10.23 -0.67 -1.07
CA MET A 76 -9.21 -1.06 -0.11
C MET A 76 -9.24 -0.20 1.16
N VAL A 77 -9.39 1.11 1.00
CA VAL A 77 -9.46 2.02 2.13
C VAL A 77 -10.70 1.75 2.97
N LYS A 78 -11.83 1.48 2.32
CA LYS A 78 -13.09 1.22 3.03
C LYS A 78 -13.17 -0.15 3.69
N SER A 79 -12.44 -1.13 3.20
CA SER A 79 -12.45 -2.47 3.77
C SER A 79 -11.62 -2.59 5.05
N ASN A 80 -10.86 -1.57 5.35
CA ASN A 80 -10.10 -1.47 6.58
C ASN A 80 -10.95 -0.79 7.66
#